data_ba1b631f4256c3c21521870aae120546
#
_entry.id   ba1b631f4256c3c21521870aae120546
#
_cell.length_a   1.000
_cell.length_b   1.000
_cell.length_c   1.000
_cell.angle_alpha   90.00
_cell.angle_beta   90.00
_cell.angle_gamma   90.00
#
_symmetry.space_group_name_H-M   'P 1'
#
loop_
_entity.id
_entity.type
_entity.pdbx_description
1 polymer ?
#
loop_
_entity_poly.entity_id
_entity_poly.type
_entity_poly.pdbx_seq_one_letter_code
_entity_poly.pdbx_strand_id
1 'polypeptide(L)'
;MHVRIPYTDLAGHLTQEAQRQTDNSRYKMVALTFDDGPTRGVTLRVMRNVRRGCAEATFFIVGDRISYAPDYLAMQHDAGFITGSHNYAHDYSYQVKGKVISYRDKLNAKLIAITGKAVSIMRAPGGDETVYINEDVHLPLIHWTLVSADAGGAVKNPESEARRLAQKALDGDVILCHDLRSGTADYTLTLPQLLADKGFLCVTVEELFAVNGIELEPNSVYFGIGSDSYQQRN
;
A
#
# COMPACT_ATOMS: atom_id res chain seq x y z
N MET A 1 -15.57 25.07 4.95
CA MET A 1 -14.21 25.68 4.97
C MET A 1 -13.25 24.51 5.17
N HIS A 2 -12.63 24.00 4.08
CA HIS A 2 -11.71 22.86 4.19
C HIS A 2 -10.36 23.38 4.69
N VAL A 3 -9.99 23.01 5.90
CA VAL A 3 -8.67 23.28 6.45
C VAL A 3 -7.70 22.34 5.76
N ARG A 4 -6.85 22.86 4.87
CA ARG A 4 -5.71 22.13 4.32
C ARG A 4 -4.65 22.01 5.41
N ILE A 5 -4.47 20.82 5.96
CA ILE A 5 -3.37 20.54 6.89
C ILE A 5 -2.08 20.44 6.09
N PRO A 6 -1.02 21.18 6.43
CA PRO A 6 0.28 21.05 5.75
C PRO A 6 0.84 19.63 5.98
N TYR A 7 1.39 19.05 4.96
CA TYR A 7 1.86 17.66 4.91
C TYR A 7 2.87 17.26 6.00
N THR A 8 3.76 18.17 6.42
CA THR A 8 4.76 17.92 7.48
C THR A 8 4.15 17.62 8.85
N ASP A 9 2.85 17.88 9.01
CA ASP A 9 2.12 17.68 10.26
C ASP A 9 1.12 16.52 10.21
N LEU A 10 0.90 15.90 9.01
CA LEU A 10 -0.20 14.97 8.84
C LEU A 10 -0.01 13.69 9.68
N ALA A 11 1.19 13.10 9.70
CA ALA A 11 1.47 11.90 10.50
C ALA A 11 1.38 12.20 12.02
N GLY A 12 1.92 13.35 12.47
CA GLY A 12 1.81 13.78 13.85
C GLY A 12 0.39 14.19 14.26
N HIS A 13 -0.37 14.80 13.35
CA HIS A 13 -1.75 15.20 13.60
C HIS A 13 -2.73 14.03 13.54
N LEU A 14 -2.56 13.09 12.61
CA LEU A 14 -3.38 11.88 12.55
C LEU A 14 -3.21 11.03 13.81
N THR A 15 -1.97 10.90 14.33
CA THR A 15 -1.73 10.17 15.58
C THR A 15 -2.33 10.89 16.79
N GLN A 16 -2.25 12.23 16.86
CA GLN A 16 -2.83 12.99 17.96
C GLN A 16 -4.37 13.14 17.85
N GLU A 17 -4.90 13.26 16.64
CA GLU A 17 -6.32 13.40 16.40
C GLU A 17 -7.03 12.04 16.50
N ALA A 18 -6.41 10.96 16.05
CA ALA A 18 -6.88 9.59 16.27
C ALA A 18 -6.90 9.23 17.76
N GLN A 19 -5.91 9.64 18.55
CA GLN A 19 -5.93 9.49 20.01
C GLN A 19 -7.00 10.34 20.70
N ARG A 20 -7.44 11.44 20.09
CA ARG A 20 -8.56 12.28 20.60
C ARG A 20 -9.92 11.79 20.17
N GLN A 21 -10.01 10.91 19.16
CA GLN A 21 -11.26 10.48 18.53
C GLN A 21 -11.63 9.02 18.81
N THR A 22 -11.29 8.48 19.96
CA THR A 22 -11.89 7.23 20.45
C THR A 22 -13.43 7.33 20.61
N ASP A 23 -13.99 8.48 20.26
CA ASP A 23 -15.45 8.67 20.27
C ASP A 23 -15.88 9.48 19.04
N ASN A 24 -16.46 8.78 18.07
CA ASN A 24 -17.06 9.24 16.80
C ASN A 24 -16.14 9.39 15.58
N SER A 25 -16.16 8.38 14.78
CA SER A 25 -16.10 8.27 13.31
C SER A 25 -16.33 9.55 12.47
N ARG A 26 -15.45 10.55 12.55
CA ARG A 26 -15.53 11.71 11.66
C ARG A 26 -14.90 11.46 10.29
N TYR A 27 -14.00 10.53 10.17
CA TYR A 27 -13.28 10.25 8.92
C TYR A 27 -13.28 8.76 8.65
N LYS A 28 -13.77 8.40 7.47
CA LYS A 28 -13.56 7.08 6.92
C LYS A 28 -12.12 6.98 6.42
N MET A 29 -11.49 5.84 6.57
CA MET A 29 -10.10 5.63 6.15
C MET A 29 -10.00 4.51 5.15
N VAL A 30 -9.08 4.66 4.19
CA VAL A 30 -8.69 3.60 3.26
C VAL A 30 -7.19 3.61 3.08
N ALA A 31 -6.57 2.45 2.87
CA ALA A 31 -5.18 2.34 2.49
C ALA A 31 -5.05 2.12 0.98
N LEU A 32 -4.44 3.09 0.27
CA LEU A 32 -4.01 2.88 -1.12
C LEU A 32 -2.72 2.09 -1.13
N THR A 33 -2.69 0.95 -1.83
CA THR A 33 -1.53 0.09 -1.91
C THR A 33 -1.15 -0.20 -3.35
N PHE A 34 0.16 -0.24 -3.63
CA PHE A 34 0.70 -0.43 -4.97
C PHE A 34 1.72 -1.55 -4.97
N ASP A 35 1.47 -2.59 -5.77
CA ASP A 35 2.32 -3.75 -5.89
C ASP A 35 3.24 -3.67 -7.12
N ASP A 36 4.26 -4.50 -7.13
CA ASP A 36 5.16 -4.77 -8.24
C ASP A 36 6.21 -3.70 -8.56
N GLY A 37 6.17 -2.53 -7.96
CA GLY A 37 7.18 -1.49 -8.17
C GLY A 37 8.59 -1.85 -7.66
N PRO A 38 9.54 -0.92 -7.81
CA PRO A 38 9.42 0.34 -8.53
C PRO A 38 9.54 0.20 -10.05
N THR A 39 8.75 0.98 -10.78
CA THR A 39 8.78 1.06 -12.25
C THR A 39 9.10 2.47 -12.71
N ARG A 40 10.19 2.65 -13.48
CA ARG A 40 10.58 3.99 -13.95
C ARG A 40 9.47 4.65 -14.75
N GLY A 41 9.23 5.93 -14.44
CA GLY A 41 8.20 6.74 -15.07
C GLY A 41 6.79 6.52 -14.51
N VAL A 42 6.45 5.34 -14.03
CA VAL A 42 5.12 5.03 -13.46
C VAL A 42 5.08 5.32 -11.96
N THR A 43 5.92 4.65 -11.16
CA THR A 43 5.95 4.81 -9.71
C THR A 43 6.08 6.28 -9.28
N LEU A 44 6.98 7.04 -9.95
CA LEU A 44 7.15 8.46 -9.65
C LEU A 44 5.88 9.29 -9.93
N ARG A 45 5.13 8.95 -10.99
CA ARG A 45 3.86 9.62 -11.30
C ARG A 45 2.80 9.29 -10.26
N VAL A 46 2.71 8.02 -9.86
CA VAL A 46 1.81 7.56 -8.79
C VAL A 46 2.11 8.32 -7.49
N MET A 47 3.35 8.33 -7.04
CA MET A 47 3.78 9.07 -5.83
C MET A 47 3.37 10.54 -5.88
N ARG A 48 3.66 11.23 -7.00
CA ARG A 48 3.30 12.64 -7.17
C ARG A 48 1.79 12.88 -7.15
N ASN A 49 1.02 11.98 -7.75
CA ASN A 49 -0.44 12.08 -7.80
C ASN A 49 -1.07 11.86 -6.42
N VAL A 50 -0.61 10.83 -5.71
CA VAL A 50 -1.04 10.55 -4.33
C VAL A 50 -0.76 11.77 -3.44
N ARG A 51 0.45 12.32 -3.51
CA ARG A 51 0.83 13.53 -2.75
C ARG A 51 0.02 14.76 -3.11
N ARG A 52 -0.24 14.98 -4.40
CA ARG A 52 -1.07 16.10 -4.85
C ARG A 52 -2.48 16.03 -4.26
N GLY A 53 -3.00 14.81 -4.07
CA GLY A 53 -4.28 14.56 -3.41
C GLY A 53 -4.23 14.59 -1.88
N CYS A 54 -3.10 15.00 -1.28
CA CYS A 54 -2.89 14.97 0.19
C CYS A 54 -3.16 13.60 0.79
N ALA A 55 -2.77 12.54 0.09
CA ALA A 55 -2.96 11.15 0.46
C ALA A 55 -1.61 10.49 0.82
N GLU A 56 -1.70 9.48 1.65
CA GLU A 56 -0.60 8.54 1.95
C GLU A 56 -0.81 7.23 1.19
N ALA A 57 0.23 6.42 1.10
CA ALA A 57 0.17 5.12 0.43
C ALA A 57 1.24 4.15 0.94
N THR A 58 1.01 2.87 0.65
CA THR A 58 1.97 1.80 0.90
C THR A 58 2.37 1.16 -0.44
N PHE A 59 3.67 0.96 -0.65
CA PHE A 59 4.22 0.34 -1.84
C PHE A 59 4.83 -1.01 -1.49
N PHE A 60 4.29 -2.10 -2.03
CA PHE A 60 4.86 -3.44 -1.90
C PHE A 60 5.80 -3.70 -3.07
N ILE A 61 7.09 -3.57 -2.80
CA ILE A 61 8.13 -3.58 -3.84
C ILE A 61 8.69 -4.97 -4.11
N VAL A 62 9.07 -5.22 -5.36
CA VAL A 62 9.80 -6.41 -5.78
C VAL A 62 11.31 -6.16 -5.70
N GLY A 63 12.03 -6.98 -4.93
CA GLY A 63 13.41 -6.72 -4.54
C GLY A 63 14.42 -6.66 -5.70
N ASP A 64 14.21 -7.42 -6.80
CA ASP A 64 15.10 -7.35 -7.97
C ASP A 64 14.88 -6.05 -8.77
N ARG A 65 13.72 -5.42 -8.67
CA ARG A 65 13.41 -4.14 -9.32
C ARG A 65 14.04 -2.94 -8.65
N ILE A 66 14.48 -3.06 -7.40
CA ILE A 66 15.17 -1.98 -6.66
C ILE A 66 16.33 -1.39 -7.49
N SER A 67 17.09 -2.25 -8.16
CA SER A 67 18.26 -1.83 -8.95
C SER A 67 17.92 -0.94 -10.15
N TYR A 68 16.67 -0.97 -10.63
CA TYR A 68 16.23 -0.14 -11.76
C TYR A 68 15.86 1.29 -11.36
N ALA A 69 15.46 1.50 -10.12
CA ALA A 69 15.04 2.83 -9.64
C ALA A 69 15.30 3.01 -8.11
N PRO A 70 16.56 2.89 -7.66
CA PRO A 70 16.90 3.03 -6.25
C PRO A 70 16.57 4.43 -5.71
N ASP A 71 16.67 5.45 -6.56
CA ASP A 71 16.28 6.83 -6.29
C ASP A 71 14.78 6.97 -5.91
N TYR A 72 13.91 6.14 -6.48
CA TYR A 72 12.49 6.18 -6.15
C TYR A 72 12.20 5.66 -4.74
N LEU A 73 12.99 4.70 -4.24
CA LEU A 73 12.84 4.21 -2.87
C LEU A 73 13.29 5.25 -1.83
N ALA A 74 14.38 5.97 -2.10
CA ALA A 74 14.76 7.12 -1.28
C ALA A 74 13.63 8.17 -1.26
N MET A 75 13.07 8.51 -2.43
CA MET A 75 11.95 9.44 -2.54
C MET A 75 10.69 8.95 -1.82
N GLN A 76 10.36 7.63 -1.87
CA GLN A 76 9.24 7.06 -1.11
C GLN A 76 9.46 7.25 0.40
N HIS A 77 10.65 6.92 0.87
CA HIS A 77 11.02 7.05 2.27
C HIS A 77 10.95 8.50 2.75
N ASP A 78 11.61 9.42 2.02
CA ASP A 78 11.64 10.86 2.35
C ASP A 78 10.25 11.49 2.29
N ALA A 79 9.40 10.92 1.46
CA ALA A 79 8.01 11.33 1.34
C ALA A 79 7.10 10.74 2.42
N GLY A 80 7.54 9.88 3.32
CA GLY A 80 6.73 9.26 4.37
C GLY A 80 5.85 8.10 3.91
N PHE A 81 5.97 7.68 2.64
CA PHE A 81 5.29 6.47 2.18
C PHE A 81 5.90 5.22 2.82
N ILE A 82 5.08 4.22 3.11
CA ILE A 82 5.55 2.93 3.61
C ILE A 82 6.00 2.06 2.44
N THR A 83 7.16 1.41 2.62
CA THR A 83 7.68 0.40 1.71
C THR A 83 7.57 -0.96 2.36
N GLY A 84 6.68 -1.82 1.83
CA GLY A 84 6.53 -3.22 2.20
C GLY A 84 7.24 -4.16 1.21
N SER A 85 7.36 -5.43 1.56
CA SER A 85 7.91 -6.47 0.69
C SER A 85 6.84 -7.08 -0.22
N HIS A 86 7.13 -7.17 -1.53
CA HIS A 86 6.39 -8.03 -2.46
C HIS A 86 7.27 -9.16 -2.97
N ASN A 87 8.01 -9.78 -2.03
CA ASN A 87 9.07 -10.76 -2.29
C ASN A 87 10.29 -10.16 -3.01
N TYR A 88 11.35 -10.97 -3.20
CA TYR A 88 12.54 -10.52 -3.92
C TYR A 88 12.39 -10.63 -5.44
N ALA A 89 11.84 -11.74 -5.93
CA ALA A 89 11.52 -11.96 -7.33
C ALA A 89 10.04 -12.29 -7.45
N HIS A 90 9.36 -11.63 -8.39
CA HIS A 90 7.95 -11.91 -8.67
C HIS A 90 7.85 -13.08 -9.66
N ASP A 91 8.55 -14.15 -9.33
CA ASP A 91 8.45 -15.45 -10.00
C ASP A 91 7.84 -16.46 -9.00
N TYR A 92 7.15 -17.44 -9.49
CA TYR A 92 6.54 -18.47 -8.63
C TYR A 92 7.58 -19.39 -7.95
N SER A 93 8.87 -19.09 -8.06
CA SER A 93 9.95 -19.80 -7.36
C SER A 93 9.96 -19.52 -5.84
N TYR A 94 9.19 -18.53 -5.37
CA TYR A 94 8.98 -18.29 -3.95
C TYR A 94 8.30 -19.46 -3.23
N GLN A 95 7.57 -20.31 -3.98
CA GLN A 95 7.01 -21.56 -3.45
C GLN A 95 8.06 -22.61 -3.11
N VAL A 96 9.32 -22.36 -3.47
CA VAL A 96 10.41 -23.29 -3.12
C VAL A 96 10.81 -23.07 -1.66
N LYS A 97 10.64 -24.11 -0.85
CA LYS A 97 11.03 -24.14 0.56
C LYS A 97 12.45 -23.58 0.78
N GLY A 98 12.61 -22.75 1.80
CA GLY A 98 13.89 -22.13 2.19
C GLY A 98 14.24 -20.85 1.43
N LYS A 99 13.45 -20.40 0.45
CA LYS A 99 13.72 -19.14 -0.26
C LYS A 99 13.11 -17.92 0.39
N VAL A 100 11.99 -18.05 1.12
CA VAL A 100 11.23 -16.92 1.66
C VAL A 100 12.13 -16.02 2.53
N ILE A 101 12.81 -16.62 3.50
CA ILE A 101 13.70 -15.88 4.41
C ILE A 101 14.87 -15.24 3.65
N SER A 102 15.54 -16.00 2.78
CA SER A 102 16.67 -15.47 2.01
C SER A 102 16.26 -14.32 1.08
N TYR A 103 15.05 -14.36 0.52
CA TYR A 103 14.51 -13.31 -0.32
C TYR A 103 14.14 -12.07 0.49
N ARG A 104 13.50 -12.23 1.66
CA ARG A 104 13.27 -11.14 2.60
C ARG A 104 14.58 -10.45 2.98
N ASP A 105 15.58 -11.22 3.38
CA ASP A 105 16.86 -10.68 3.84
C ASP A 105 17.62 -9.98 2.70
N LYS A 106 17.55 -10.53 1.48
CA LYS A 106 18.18 -9.92 0.29
C LYS A 106 17.48 -8.61 -0.10
N LEU A 107 16.16 -8.53 0.01
CA LEU A 107 15.41 -7.30 -0.21
C LEU A 107 15.78 -6.28 0.86
N ASN A 108 15.76 -6.67 2.15
CA ASN A 108 16.09 -5.80 3.26
C ASN A 108 17.51 -5.23 3.16
N ALA A 109 18.50 -6.04 2.78
CA ALA A 109 19.86 -5.55 2.60
C ALA A 109 19.95 -4.40 1.59
N LYS A 110 19.22 -4.50 0.47
CA LYS A 110 19.15 -3.41 -0.52
C LYS A 110 18.38 -2.19 -0.01
N LEU A 111 17.24 -2.42 0.62
CA LEU A 111 16.39 -1.33 1.12
C LEU A 111 17.07 -0.55 2.24
N ILE A 112 17.69 -1.24 3.20
CA ILE A 112 18.43 -0.62 4.31
C ILE A 112 19.60 0.23 3.78
N ALA A 113 20.30 -0.23 2.74
CA ALA A 113 21.39 0.53 2.12
C ALA A 113 20.92 1.87 1.51
N ILE A 114 19.62 2.00 1.14
CA ILE A 114 19.05 3.19 0.53
C ILE A 114 18.35 4.06 1.57
N THR A 115 17.56 3.46 2.47
CA THR A 115 16.62 4.15 3.36
C THR A 115 16.98 4.08 4.83
N GLY A 116 17.93 3.22 5.20
CA GLY A 116 18.26 2.93 6.61
C GLY A 116 17.23 2.04 7.32
N LYS A 117 16.14 1.62 6.66
CA LYS A 117 15.05 0.83 7.26
C LYS A 117 14.80 -0.48 6.52
N ALA A 118 14.47 -1.53 7.27
CA ALA A 118 13.92 -2.77 6.73
C ALA A 118 12.40 -2.63 6.47
N VAL A 119 11.83 -3.58 5.73
CA VAL A 119 10.36 -3.68 5.62
C VAL A 119 9.75 -4.14 6.94
N SER A 120 8.58 -3.61 7.26
CA SER A 120 7.78 -3.95 8.45
C SER A 120 6.61 -4.87 8.12
N ILE A 121 6.17 -4.88 6.85
CA ILE A 121 5.02 -5.63 6.35
C ILE A 121 5.34 -6.26 5.01
N MET A 122 4.53 -7.26 4.63
CA MET A 122 4.68 -7.98 3.37
C MET A 122 3.32 -8.21 2.70
N ARG A 123 3.33 -8.29 1.37
CA ARG A 123 2.24 -8.87 0.59
C ARG A 123 2.78 -10.00 -0.26
N ALA A 124 2.16 -11.18 -0.17
CA ALA A 124 2.54 -12.31 -0.97
C ALA A 124 2.16 -12.09 -2.44
N PRO A 125 3.04 -12.35 -3.42
CA PRO A 125 2.69 -12.34 -4.83
C PRO A 125 1.45 -13.22 -5.12
N GLY A 126 0.49 -12.65 -5.86
CA GLY A 126 -0.77 -13.33 -6.15
C GLY A 126 -1.69 -13.60 -4.96
N GLY A 127 -1.33 -13.15 -3.75
CA GLY A 127 -2.10 -13.37 -2.53
C GLY A 127 -1.98 -14.80 -1.97
N ASP A 128 -0.92 -15.55 -2.30
CA ASP A 128 -0.68 -16.88 -1.72
C ASP A 128 0.30 -16.75 -0.54
N GLU A 129 -0.26 -16.58 0.66
CA GLU A 129 0.49 -16.42 1.90
C GLU A 129 0.97 -17.73 2.52
N THR A 130 0.48 -18.87 2.05
CA THR A 130 0.69 -20.18 2.70
C THR A 130 2.16 -20.50 2.90
N VAL A 131 2.99 -20.28 1.89
CA VAL A 131 4.43 -20.55 1.96
C VAL A 131 5.13 -19.61 2.95
N TYR A 132 4.72 -18.34 3.01
CA TYR A 132 5.32 -17.35 3.90
C TYR A 132 5.02 -17.62 5.36
N ILE A 133 3.79 -18.05 5.68
CA ILE A 133 3.40 -18.48 7.03
C ILE A 133 4.17 -19.73 7.43
N ASN A 134 4.20 -20.75 6.55
CA ASN A 134 4.85 -22.03 6.82
C ASN A 134 6.36 -21.92 7.00
N GLU A 135 7.01 -20.95 6.35
CA GLU A 135 8.45 -20.71 6.48
C GLU A 135 8.81 -19.62 7.51
N ASP A 136 7.81 -19.13 8.24
CA ASP A 136 8.00 -18.15 9.30
C ASP A 136 8.74 -16.88 8.82
N VAL A 137 8.09 -16.16 7.93
CA VAL A 137 8.67 -14.95 7.32
C VAL A 137 8.93 -13.83 8.33
N HIS A 138 8.35 -13.93 9.54
CA HIS A 138 8.44 -12.92 10.62
C HIS A 138 7.95 -11.53 10.20
N LEU A 139 6.97 -11.44 9.30
CA LEU A 139 6.32 -10.21 8.87
C LEU A 139 4.79 -10.39 8.88
N PRO A 140 4.02 -9.35 9.20
CA PRO A 140 2.59 -9.32 8.92
C PRO A 140 2.33 -9.40 7.42
N LEU A 141 1.32 -10.18 7.03
CA LEU A 141 0.93 -10.39 5.64
C LEU A 141 -0.34 -9.60 5.33
N ILE A 142 -0.23 -8.67 4.39
CA ILE A 142 -1.31 -7.73 4.07
C ILE A 142 -1.96 -8.13 2.75
N HIS A 143 -3.22 -8.47 2.80
CA HIS A 143 -4.09 -8.66 1.64
C HIS A 143 -4.77 -7.35 1.23
N TRP A 144 -5.95 -7.47 0.62
CA TRP A 144 -6.77 -6.34 0.16
C TRP A 144 -8.26 -6.69 0.29
N THR A 145 -9.09 -5.68 0.27
CA THR A 145 -10.55 -5.82 0.27
C THR A 145 -11.19 -5.28 -1.00
N LEU A 146 -10.50 -4.38 -1.71
CA LEU A 146 -10.93 -3.83 -2.99
C LEU A 146 -9.79 -3.88 -4.00
N VAL A 147 -10.05 -4.32 -5.24
CA VAL A 147 -9.05 -4.45 -6.29
C VAL A 147 -9.34 -3.50 -7.44
N SER A 148 -8.27 -2.88 -7.98
CA SER A 148 -8.34 -2.07 -9.19
C SER A 148 -8.34 -2.95 -10.45
N ALA A 149 -8.84 -2.40 -11.56
CA ALA A 149 -8.88 -3.08 -12.85
C ALA A 149 -7.48 -3.29 -13.48
N ASP A 150 -6.44 -2.63 -12.94
CA ASP A 150 -5.06 -2.78 -13.44
C ASP A 150 -4.46 -4.16 -13.16
N ALA A 151 -4.99 -4.90 -12.18
CA ALA A 151 -4.64 -6.30 -11.93
C ALA A 151 -4.89 -7.19 -13.16
N GLY A 152 -5.94 -6.94 -13.92
CA GLY A 152 -6.29 -7.66 -15.13
C GLY A 152 -5.57 -7.18 -16.40
N GLY A 153 -4.76 -6.12 -16.32
CA GLY A 153 -4.05 -5.57 -17.49
C GLY A 153 -4.10 -4.05 -17.61
N ALA A 154 -4.19 -3.56 -18.85
CA ALA A 154 -4.24 -2.13 -19.12
C ALA A 154 -5.61 -1.54 -18.76
N VAL A 155 -5.65 -0.48 -18.00
CA VAL A 155 -6.86 0.27 -17.69
C VAL A 155 -7.26 1.10 -18.93
N LYS A 156 -8.36 0.71 -19.56
CA LYS A 156 -8.84 1.36 -20.81
C LYS A 156 -9.40 2.75 -20.59
N ASN A 157 -10.02 2.97 -19.43
CA ASN A 157 -10.59 4.27 -19.05
C ASN A 157 -10.21 4.60 -17.60
N PRO A 158 -9.09 5.31 -17.41
CA PRO A 158 -8.59 5.65 -16.07
C PRO A 158 -9.56 6.47 -15.23
N GLU A 159 -10.28 7.42 -15.84
CA GLU A 159 -11.25 8.24 -15.10
C GLU A 159 -12.43 7.40 -14.59
N SER A 160 -12.95 6.49 -15.42
CA SER A 160 -14.00 5.56 -15.00
C SER A 160 -13.53 4.65 -13.87
N GLU A 161 -12.29 4.18 -13.91
CA GLU A 161 -11.71 3.35 -12.87
C GLU A 161 -11.55 4.10 -11.55
N ALA A 162 -11.05 5.34 -11.58
CA ALA A 162 -10.97 6.18 -10.39
C ALA A 162 -12.35 6.37 -9.73
N ARG A 163 -13.39 6.66 -10.54
CA ARG A 163 -14.76 6.78 -10.05
C ARG A 163 -15.29 5.47 -9.49
N ARG A 164 -15.04 4.33 -10.15
CA ARG A 164 -15.45 3.00 -9.68
C ARG A 164 -14.84 2.70 -8.32
N LEU A 165 -13.53 2.86 -8.17
CA LEU A 165 -12.84 2.63 -6.90
C LEU A 165 -13.40 3.53 -5.79
N ALA A 166 -13.53 4.84 -6.05
CA ALA A 166 -14.09 5.76 -5.08
C ALA A 166 -15.56 5.46 -4.71
N GLN A 167 -16.35 4.92 -5.65
CA GLN A 167 -17.75 4.52 -5.38
C GLN A 167 -17.85 3.24 -4.57
N LYS A 168 -16.93 2.29 -4.77
CA LYS A 168 -16.92 0.98 -4.13
C LYS A 168 -16.21 0.98 -2.77
N ALA A 169 -15.36 1.97 -2.53
CA ALA A 169 -14.59 2.08 -1.29
C ALA A 169 -15.50 2.12 -0.06
N LEU A 170 -15.16 1.34 0.94
CA LEU A 170 -15.74 1.30 2.26
C LEU A 170 -14.70 1.70 3.30
N ASP A 171 -15.16 2.13 4.47
CA ASP A 171 -14.27 2.42 5.59
C ASP A 171 -13.50 1.18 6.02
N GLY A 172 -12.19 1.34 6.18
CA GLY A 172 -11.29 0.24 6.51
C GLY A 172 -10.74 -0.56 5.34
N ASP A 173 -11.05 -0.16 4.08
CA ASP A 173 -10.55 -0.88 2.91
C ASP A 173 -9.03 -0.74 2.72
N VAL A 174 -8.42 -1.87 2.32
CA VAL A 174 -7.11 -1.91 1.68
C VAL A 174 -7.33 -2.08 0.18
N ILE A 175 -6.94 -1.09 -0.60
CA ILE A 175 -7.17 -1.04 -2.06
C ILE A 175 -5.92 -1.48 -2.79
N LEU A 176 -6.01 -2.59 -3.54
CA LEU A 176 -4.92 -3.13 -4.37
C LEU A 176 -4.86 -2.43 -5.72
N CYS A 177 -3.70 -1.88 -6.02
CA CYS A 177 -3.28 -1.32 -7.30
C CYS A 177 -1.88 -1.85 -7.66
N HIS A 178 -1.41 -1.59 -8.90
CA HIS A 178 -0.07 -2.00 -9.35
C HIS A 178 0.63 -0.84 -10.05
N ASP A 179 1.79 -0.42 -9.56
CA ASP A 179 2.55 0.69 -10.16
C ASP A 179 3.48 0.26 -11.31
N LEU A 180 2.96 -0.67 -12.15
CA LEU A 180 3.62 -1.21 -13.33
C LEU A 180 3.28 -0.48 -14.62
N ARG A 181 2.07 0.06 -14.73
CA ARG A 181 1.48 0.51 -15.98
C ARG A 181 1.03 1.96 -15.91
N SER A 182 1.10 2.66 -17.04
CA SER A 182 0.70 4.07 -17.13
C SER A 182 -0.74 4.31 -16.70
N GLY A 183 -1.65 3.37 -16.97
CA GLY A 183 -3.06 3.48 -16.59
C GLY A 183 -3.27 3.68 -15.09
N THR A 184 -2.44 3.06 -14.23
CA THR A 184 -2.45 3.29 -12.78
C THR A 184 -2.05 4.73 -12.45
N ALA A 185 -0.98 5.22 -13.06
CA ALA A 185 -0.58 6.61 -12.90
C ALA A 185 -1.63 7.59 -13.44
N ASP A 186 -2.44 7.19 -14.41
CA ASP A 186 -3.48 8.04 -14.98
C ASP A 186 -4.70 8.11 -14.05
N TYR A 187 -5.22 6.99 -13.51
CA TYR A 187 -6.36 7.06 -12.59
C TYR A 187 -6.01 7.58 -11.20
N THR A 188 -4.78 7.39 -10.73
CA THR A 188 -4.32 7.97 -9.47
C THR A 188 -4.23 9.49 -9.49
N LEU A 189 -4.28 10.12 -10.68
CA LEU A 189 -4.35 11.57 -10.79
C LEU A 189 -5.61 12.15 -10.12
N THR A 190 -6.71 11.41 -10.14
CA THR A 190 -8.01 11.88 -9.63
C THR A 190 -8.54 11.04 -8.46
N LEU A 191 -8.12 9.78 -8.32
CA LEU A 191 -8.64 8.88 -7.29
C LEU A 191 -8.52 9.44 -5.86
N PRO A 192 -7.38 10.00 -5.40
CA PRO A 192 -7.28 10.51 -4.04
C PRO A 192 -8.27 11.64 -3.76
N GLN A 193 -8.47 12.54 -4.73
CA GLN A 193 -9.46 13.62 -4.58
C GLN A 193 -10.89 13.08 -4.53
N LEU A 194 -11.23 12.11 -5.39
CA LEU A 194 -12.55 11.49 -5.38
C LEU A 194 -12.86 10.76 -4.06
N LEU A 195 -11.86 10.15 -3.44
CA LEU A 195 -11.98 9.54 -2.11
C LEU A 195 -12.18 10.62 -1.05
N ALA A 196 -11.38 11.69 -1.09
CA ALA A 196 -11.52 12.82 -0.16
C ALA A 196 -12.90 13.50 -0.26
N ASP A 197 -13.44 13.67 -1.47
CA ASP A 197 -14.79 14.23 -1.71
C ASP A 197 -15.90 13.37 -1.09
N LYS A 198 -15.62 12.08 -0.86
CA LYS A 198 -16.52 11.14 -0.17
C LYS A 198 -16.26 11.02 1.34
N GLY A 199 -15.35 11.82 1.87
CA GLY A 199 -15.00 11.86 3.29
C GLY A 199 -13.97 10.80 3.70
N PHE A 200 -13.24 10.18 2.76
CA PHE A 200 -12.16 9.26 3.08
C PHE A 200 -10.83 9.99 3.25
N LEU A 201 -10.06 9.57 4.25
CA LEU A 201 -8.63 9.80 4.35
C LEU A 201 -7.90 8.60 3.75
N CYS A 202 -6.95 8.86 2.85
CA CYS A 202 -6.04 7.84 2.36
C CYS A 202 -4.82 7.82 3.27
N VAL A 203 -4.65 6.73 4.00
CA VAL A 203 -3.59 6.51 5.00
C VAL A 203 -2.68 5.35 4.59
N THR A 204 -1.58 5.15 5.28
CA THR A 204 -0.77 3.94 5.11
C THR A 204 -1.47 2.71 5.69
N VAL A 205 -1.04 1.51 5.31
CA VAL A 205 -1.58 0.28 5.91
C VAL A 205 -1.33 0.27 7.42
N GLU A 206 -0.13 0.63 7.86
CA GLU A 206 0.22 0.63 9.28
C GLU A 206 -0.65 1.61 10.08
N GLU A 207 -0.90 2.81 9.54
CA GLU A 207 -1.79 3.79 10.17
C GLU A 207 -3.23 3.30 10.21
N LEU A 208 -3.73 2.69 9.12
CA LEU A 208 -5.09 2.16 9.07
C LEU A 208 -5.36 1.17 10.22
N PHE A 209 -4.44 0.24 10.45
CA PHE A 209 -4.59 -0.76 11.51
C PHE A 209 -4.34 -0.16 12.90
N ALA A 210 -3.31 0.67 13.06
CA ALA A 210 -2.98 1.30 14.34
C ALA A 210 -4.10 2.19 14.88
N VAL A 211 -4.73 3.01 14.03
CA VAL A 211 -5.87 3.88 14.41
C VAL A 211 -7.08 3.05 14.89
N ASN A 212 -7.24 1.84 14.35
CA ASN A 212 -8.30 0.91 14.78
C ASN A 212 -7.89 0.01 15.95
N GLY A 213 -6.74 0.29 16.59
CA GLY A 213 -6.27 -0.45 17.78
C GLY A 213 -5.79 -1.86 17.46
N ILE A 214 -5.44 -2.15 16.20
CA ILE A 214 -4.95 -3.45 15.75
C ILE A 214 -3.44 -3.38 15.60
N GLU A 215 -2.72 -4.16 16.38
CA GLU A 215 -1.29 -4.40 16.21
C GLU A 215 -1.08 -5.47 15.13
N LEU A 216 -0.17 -5.21 14.21
CA LEU A 216 0.13 -6.12 13.11
C LEU A 216 1.16 -7.17 13.58
N GLU A 217 0.70 -8.37 13.86
CA GLU A 217 1.52 -9.47 14.35
C GLU A 217 2.21 -10.22 13.22
N PRO A 218 3.48 -10.63 13.38
CA PRO A 218 4.20 -11.46 12.42
C PRO A 218 3.44 -12.75 12.08
N ASN A 219 3.54 -13.18 10.82
CA ASN A 219 2.91 -14.40 10.28
C ASN A 219 1.37 -14.43 10.37
N SER A 220 0.75 -13.29 10.65
CA SER A 220 -0.71 -13.12 10.62
C SER A 220 -1.15 -12.43 9.34
N VAL A 221 -2.36 -12.77 8.87
CA VAL A 221 -2.91 -12.26 7.59
C VAL A 221 -4.00 -11.23 7.88
N TYR A 222 -3.91 -10.08 7.18
CA TYR A 222 -4.83 -8.95 7.35
C TYR A 222 -5.40 -8.53 6.00
N PHE A 223 -6.72 -8.38 5.90
CA PHE A 223 -7.41 -7.98 4.66
C PHE A 223 -7.80 -6.51 4.66
N GLY A 224 -8.39 -6.04 5.74
CA GLY A 224 -8.87 -4.69 5.99
C GLY A 224 -9.56 -4.63 7.33
N ILE A 225 -10.08 -3.46 7.73
CA ILE A 225 -10.75 -3.32 9.00
C ILE A 225 -12.14 -3.95 8.94
N GLY A 226 -12.44 -4.87 9.87
CA GLY A 226 -13.74 -5.55 9.93
C GLY A 226 -13.97 -6.59 8.83
N SER A 227 -12.90 -7.05 8.15
CA SER A 227 -12.96 -8.07 7.10
C SER A 227 -11.95 -9.17 7.36
N ASP A 228 -12.43 -10.41 7.48
CA ASP A 228 -11.61 -11.60 7.69
C ASP A 228 -11.27 -12.33 6.38
N SER A 229 -11.74 -11.82 5.24
CA SER A 229 -11.53 -12.43 3.94
C SER A 229 -11.72 -11.44 2.80
N TYR A 230 -11.12 -11.77 1.64
CA TYR A 230 -11.35 -11.06 0.40
C TYR A 230 -12.83 -11.15 -0.02
N GLN A 231 -13.50 -10.03 -0.07
CA GLN A 231 -14.81 -9.93 -0.68
C GLN A 231 -14.63 -9.33 -2.08
N GLN A 232 -14.85 -10.14 -3.11
CA GLN A 232 -14.81 -9.67 -4.49
C GLN A 232 -15.96 -8.69 -4.71
N ARG A 233 -15.69 -7.41 -4.57
CA ARG A 233 -16.61 -6.31 -4.88
C ARG A 233 -16.33 -5.82 -6.30
N ASN A 234 -17.04 -6.40 -7.26
CA ASN A 234 -16.99 -6.05 -8.68
C ASN A 234 -17.75 -4.76 -8.99
#